data_90df557d2ecc0dca7d4b770f9383da54
#
_entry.id   90df557d2ecc0dca7d4b770f9383da54
#
_cell.length_a   1.000
_cell.length_b   1.000
_cell.length_c   1.000
_cell.angle_alpha   90.00
_cell.angle_beta   90.00
_cell.angle_gamma   90.00
#
_symmetry.space_group_name_H-M   'P 1'
#
loop_
_entity.id
_entity.type
_entity.pdbx_description
1 polymer ?
#
loop_
_entity_poly.entity_id
_entity_poly.type
_entity_poly.pdbx_seq_one_letter_code
_entity_poly.pdbx_strand_id
1 'polypeptide(L)'
;MRKSEPQEEENNMEIFAIIDTNVIVSALISKHSDSATVIVLDSIFFDIITPIYNDEILYEYNSVLRRSKFNFSEERIKKTLETIKSKGIHSERLNSGEILPDPKDLVFYEVALSKEDSFLVTGNIKHFPKKPFIVTPAEMLTIIDEMEAGPGRILNEPVILYGKY
;
A
#
# COMPACT_ATOMS: atom_id res chain seq x y z
N MET A 1 39.79 -16.75 -21.27
CA MET A 1 39.22 -16.06 -20.10
C MET A 1 38.06 -15.18 -20.56
N ARG A 2 36.86 -15.61 -20.35
CA ARG A 2 35.70 -14.74 -20.54
C ARG A 2 35.60 -13.84 -19.32
N LYS A 3 35.73 -12.52 -19.53
CA LYS A 3 35.36 -11.56 -18.52
C LYS A 3 33.85 -11.68 -18.29
N SER A 4 33.46 -12.05 -17.09
CA SER A 4 32.07 -11.92 -16.66
C SER A 4 31.74 -10.43 -16.71
N GLU A 5 30.79 -10.06 -17.57
CA GLU A 5 30.19 -8.75 -17.54
C GLU A 5 29.56 -8.57 -16.16
N PRO A 6 29.74 -7.40 -15.52
CA PRO A 6 29.01 -7.12 -14.29
C PRO A 6 27.53 -7.17 -14.64
N GLN A 7 26.80 -8.10 -14.01
CA GLN A 7 25.35 -8.01 -13.99
C GLN A 7 25.04 -6.66 -13.34
N GLU A 8 24.47 -5.75 -14.13
CA GLU A 8 23.81 -4.60 -13.57
C GLU A 8 22.74 -5.17 -12.63
N GLU A 9 22.99 -5.09 -11.33
CA GLU A 9 21.93 -5.27 -10.35
C GLU A 9 20.90 -4.21 -10.69
N GLU A 10 19.81 -4.62 -11.35
CA GLU A 10 18.62 -3.80 -11.43
C GLU A 10 18.29 -3.43 -9.99
N ASN A 11 18.53 -2.18 -9.66
CA ASN A 11 18.19 -1.61 -8.36
C ASN A 11 16.68 -1.49 -8.31
N ASN A 12 16.02 -2.64 -8.18
CA ASN A 12 14.58 -2.76 -8.07
C ASN A 12 14.22 -2.26 -6.69
N MET A 13 13.96 -0.94 -6.57
CA MET A 13 13.52 -0.33 -5.33
C MET A 13 12.12 -0.82 -5.03
N GLU A 14 12.01 -1.74 -4.08
CA GLU A 14 10.72 -2.21 -3.58
C GLU A 14 10.07 -1.15 -2.71
N ILE A 15 8.78 -0.92 -2.93
CA ILE A 15 7.95 -0.08 -2.08
C ILE A 15 7.13 -0.99 -1.17
N PHE A 16 7.40 -0.91 0.12
CA PHE A 16 6.65 -1.65 1.14
C PHE A 16 5.57 -0.76 1.73
N ALA A 17 4.35 -1.24 1.82
CA ALA A 17 3.27 -0.47 2.39
C ALA A 17 2.26 -1.33 3.15
N ILE A 18 1.84 -0.82 4.29
CA ILE A 18 0.66 -1.29 5.01
C ILE A 18 -0.52 -0.47 4.50
N ILE A 19 -1.56 -1.14 4.04
CA ILE A 19 -2.74 -0.47 3.46
C ILE A 19 -3.87 -0.48 4.47
N ASP A 20 -4.30 0.70 4.91
CA ASP A 20 -5.47 0.82 5.78
C ASP A 20 -6.72 0.32 5.06
N THR A 21 -7.59 -0.35 5.80
CA THR A 21 -8.80 -0.99 5.24
C THR A 21 -9.66 -0.02 4.43
N ASN A 22 -9.77 1.23 4.86
CA ASN A 22 -10.56 2.25 4.15
C ASN A 22 -10.05 2.51 2.71
N VAL A 23 -8.77 2.35 2.47
CA VAL A 23 -8.17 2.50 1.13
C VAL A 23 -8.64 1.37 0.21
N ILE A 24 -8.64 0.14 0.70
CA ILE A 24 -9.12 -1.03 -0.05
C ILE A 24 -10.62 -0.89 -0.35
N VAL A 25 -11.41 -0.53 0.64
CA VAL A 25 -12.85 -0.29 0.47
C VAL A 25 -13.11 0.78 -0.59
N SER A 26 -12.45 1.92 -0.48
CA SER A 26 -12.55 3.00 -1.47
C SER A 26 -12.20 2.55 -2.87
N ALA A 27 -11.13 1.78 -3.02
CA ALA A 27 -10.71 1.26 -4.32
C ALA A 27 -11.78 0.34 -4.94
N LEU A 28 -12.37 -0.54 -4.14
CA LEU A 28 -13.40 -1.49 -4.61
C LEU A 28 -14.76 -0.83 -4.90
N ILE A 29 -15.08 0.27 -4.22
CA ILE A 29 -16.29 1.05 -4.48
C ILE A 29 -16.14 1.93 -5.71
N SER A 30 -14.95 2.45 -5.98
CA SER A 30 -14.71 3.44 -7.02
C SER A 30 -15.08 2.92 -8.40
N LYS A 31 -15.73 3.77 -9.18
CA LYS A 31 -16.04 3.55 -10.60
C LYS A 31 -15.01 4.22 -11.52
N HIS A 32 -14.01 4.89 -10.93
CA HIS A 32 -13.00 5.65 -11.64
C HIS A 32 -11.65 4.94 -11.53
N SER A 33 -11.13 4.44 -12.65
CA SER A 33 -9.84 3.76 -12.71
C SER A 33 -8.63 4.66 -12.40
N ASP A 34 -8.83 5.97 -12.45
CA ASP A 34 -7.82 7.01 -12.18
C ASP A 34 -7.86 7.53 -10.74
N SER A 35 -8.73 7.00 -9.89
CA SER A 35 -8.74 7.38 -8.48
C SER A 35 -7.47 6.87 -7.77
N ALA A 36 -6.95 7.67 -6.85
CA ALA A 36 -5.72 7.34 -6.14
C ALA A 36 -5.78 5.99 -5.41
N THR A 37 -6.92 5.68 -4.79
CA THR A 37 -7.09 4.41 -4.08
C THR A 37 -7.07 3.21 -5.03
N VAL A 38 -7.67 3.33 -6.21
CA VAL A 38 -7.64 2.28 -7.24
C VAL A 38 -6.21 2.05 -7.73
N ILE A 39 -5.46 3.12 -7.99
CA ILE A 39 -4.08 3.01 -8.45
C ILE A 39 -3.19 2.38 -7.38
N VAL A 40 -3.39 2.69 -6.10
CA VAL A 40 -2.67 2.05 -5.00
C VAL A 40 -2.97 0.54 -4.99
N LEU A 41 -4.22 0.13 -5.09
CA LEU A 41 -4.58 -1.28 -5.11
C LEU A 41 -4.02 -1.98 -6.37
N ASP A 42 -4.16 -1.37 -7.55
CA ASP A 42 -3.58 -1.90 -8.80
C ASP A 42 -2.06 -2.03 -8.71
N SER A 43 -1.39 -1.13 -8.02
CA SER A 43 0.06 -1.19 -7.81
C SER A 43 0.51 -2.43 -7.04
N ILE A 44 -0.35 -2.99 -6.20
CA ILE A 44 -0.11 -4.29 -5.56
C ILE A 44 -0.22 -5.41 -6.59
N PHE A 45 -1.26 -5.40 -7.42
CA PHE A 45 -1.45 -6.41 -8.46
C PHE A 45 -0.32 -6.42 -9.50
N PHE A 46 0.27 -5.26 -9.78
CA PHE A 46 1.37 -5.09 -10.74
C PHE A 46 2.77 -5.16 -10.11
N ASP A 47 2.89 -5.60 -8.88
CA ASP A 47 4.18 -5.78 -8.18
C ASP A 47 4.98 -4.48 -7.98
N ILE A 48 4.33 -3.32 -8.00
CA ILE A 48 4.94 -2.02 -7.70
C ILE A 48 5.00 -1.80 -6.19
N ILE A 49 3.93 -2.12 -5.49
CA ILE A 49 3.85 -2.11 -4.02
C ILE A 49 3.83 -3.55 -3.51
N THR A 50 4.71 -3.84 -2.58
CA THR A 50 4.67 -5.07 -1.79
C THR A 50 3.90 -4.80 -0.49
N PRO A 51 2.70 -5.36 -0.30
CA PRO A 51 1.91 -5.10 0.90
C PRO A 51 2.49 -5.81 2.11
N ILE A 52 2.44 -5.13 3.25
CA ILE A 52 2.82 -5.70 4.55
C ILE A 52 1.55 -5.95 5.35
N TYR A 53 1.46 -7.08 5.98
CA TYR A 53 0.30 -7.49 6.75
C TYR A 53 0.68 -8.38 7.94
N ASN A 54 -0.26 -8.56 8.85
CA ASN A 54 -0.26 -9.63 9.83
C ASN A 54 -1.66 -10.28 9.89
N ASP A 55 -1.85 -11.26 10.74
CA ASP A 55 -3.12 -11.97 10.82
C ASP A 55 -4.28 -11.07 11.28
N GLU A 56 -4.03 -10.11 12.18
CA GLU A 56 -5.05 -9.15 12.63
C GLU A 56 -5.51 -8.25 11.48
N ILE A 57 -4.59 -7.77 10.66
CA ILE A 57 -4.88 -6.93 9.48
C ILE A 57 -5.70 -7.72 8.45
N LEU A 58 -5.32 -8.97 8.17
CA LEU A 58 -6.08 -9.82 7.26
C LEU A 58 -7.49 -10.09 7.78
N TYR A 59 -7.61 -10.32 9.07
CA TYR A 59 -8.92 -10.50 9.72
C TYR A 59 -9.80 -9.24 9.57
N GLU A 60 -9.22 -8.06 9.78
CA GLU A 60 -9.91 -6.78 9.61
C GLU A 60 -10.36 -6.59 8.16
N TYR A 61 -9.48 -6.82 7.18
CA TYR A 61 -9.85 -6.76 5.76
C TYR A 61 -11.03 -7.69 5.45
N ASN A 62 -10.91 -8.95 5.84
CA ASN A 62 -11.93 -9.95 5.61
C ASN A 62 -13.28 -9.56 6.23
N SER A 63 -13.26 -9.09 7.46
CA SER A 63 -14.45 -8.69 8.21
C SER A 63 -15.15 -7.48 7.58
N VAL A 64 -14.38 -6.43 7.24
CA VAL A 64 -14.94 -5.19 6.69
C VAL A 64 -15.42 -5.38 5.26
N LEU A 65 -14.68 -6.07 4.41
CA LEU A 65 -15.07 -6.29 3.01
C LEU A 65 -16.33 -7.12 2.87
N ARG A 66 -16.68 -7.92 3.87
CA ARG A 66 -17.91 -8.74 3.89
C ARG A 66 -19.13 -8.03 4.46
N ARG A 67 -19.00 -6.77 4.87
CA ARG A 67 -20.16 -6.02 5.35
C ARG A 67 -21.21 -5.86 4.24
N SER A 68 -22.46 -6.19 4.55
CA SER A 68 -23.55 -6.20 3.56
C SER A 68 -23.77 -4.86 2.86
N LYS A 69 -23.47 -3.75 3.55
CA LYS A 69 -23.61 -2.40 2.98
C LYS A 69 -22.74 -2.15 1.74
N PHE A 70 -21.62 -2.87 1.58
CA PHE A 70 -20.75 -2.73 0.42
C PHE A 70 -21.17 -3.61 -0.76
N ASN A 71 -21.82 -4.72 -0.48
CA ASN A 71 -22.27 -5.67 -1.50
C ASN A 71 -21.18 -6.12 -2.49
N PHE A 72 -19.95 -6.30 -1.99
CA PHE A 72 -18.87 -6.86 -2.80
C PHE A 72 -19.11 -8.35 -3.04
N SER A 73 -18.85 -8.81 -4.26
CA SER A 73 -18.91 -10.22 -4.57
C SER A 73 -17.84 -11.01 -3.81
N GLU A 74 -18.17 -12.25 -3.46
CA GLU A 74 -17.22 -13.16 -2.82
C GLU A 74 -15.94 -13.35 -3.66
N GLU A 75 -16.09 -13.41 -4.98
CA GLU A 75 -14.97 -13.53 -5.92
C GLU A 75 -14.01 -12.32 -5.84
N ARG A 76 -14.55 -11.10 -5.78
CA ARG A 76 -13.72 -9.89 -5.64
C ARG A 76 -13.00 -9.83 -4.29
N ILE A 77 -13.69 -10.20 -3.23
CA ILE A 77 -13.10 -10.24 -1.88
C ILE A 77 -11.96 -11.25 -1.84
N LYS A 78 -12.20 -12.46 -2.29
CA LYS A 78 -11.18 -13.52 -2.34
C LYS A 78 -9.97 -13.11 -3.16
N LYS A 79 -10.17 -12.61 -4.36
CA LYS A 79 -9.10 -12.18 -5.25
C LYS A 79 -8.23 -11.10 -4.60
N THR A 80 -8.84 -10.13 -3.94
CA THR A 80 -8.13 -9.05 -3.25
C THR A 80 -7.29 -9.60 -2.09
N LEU A 81 -7.90 -10.41 -1.22
CA LEU A 81 -7.21 -10.96 -0.04
C LEU A 81 -6.11 -11.94 -0.43
N GLU A 82 -6.34 -12.81 -1.38
CA GLU A 82 -5.35 -13.75 -1.89
C GLU A 82 -4.16 -13.05 -2.54
N THR A 83 -4.40 -11.96 -3.26
CA THR A 83 -3.35 -11.15 -3.87
C THR A 83 -2.48 -10.49 -2.80
N ILE A 84 -3.08 -9.86 -1.80
CA ILE A 84 -2.35 -9.25 -0.68
C ILE A 84 -1.51 -10.30 0.04
N LYS A 85 -2.09 -11.45 0.32
CA LYS A 85 -1.42 -12.53 1.05
C LYS A 85 -0.30 -13.17 0.22
N SER A 86 -0.51 -13.43 -1.06
CA SER A 86 0.47 -14.12 -1.91
C SER A 86 1.62 -13.22 -2.32
N LYS A 87 1.39 -11.93 -2.53
CA LYS A 87 2.40 -10.95 -2.94
C LYS A 87 3.05 -10.22 -1.76
N GLY A 88 2.42 -10.25 -0.61
CA GLY A 88 2.83 -9.50 0.57
C GLY A 88 3.82 -10.21 1.47
N ILE A 89 4.25 -9.49 2.48
CA ILE A 89 5.15 -9.96 3.53
C ILE A 89 4.42 -9.90 4.87
N HIS A 90 4.42 -11.00 5.58
CA HIS A 90 3.93 -11.07 6.96
C HIS A 90 4.94 -10.42 7.90
N SER A 91 4.47 -9.46 8.74
CA SER A 91 5.31 -8.79 9.72
C SER A 91 4.54 -8.58 11.02
N GLU A 92 5.15 -8.95 12.14
CA GLU A 92 4.53 -8.78 13.45
C GLU A 92 4.50 -7.30 13.85
N ARG A 93 3.54 -6.96 14.71
CA ARG A 93 3.43 -5.60 15.25
C ARG A 93 4.45 -5.36 16.37
N LEU A 94 4.89 -4.10 16.51
CA LEU A 94 5.63 -3.61 17.66
C LEU A 94 4.68 -2.92 18.63
N ASN A 95 4.89 -3.12 19.92
CA ASN A 95 4.14 -2.36 20.93
C ASN A 95 4.65 -0.92 20.97
N SER A 96 3.82 0.01 20.51
CA SER A 96 4.16 1.44 20.44
C SER A 96 3.88 2.21 21.74
N GLY A 97 2.97 1.68 22.57
CA GLY A 97 2.43 2.43 23.71
C GLY A 97 1.48 3.57 23.33
N GLU A 98 1.20 3.75 22.04
CA GLU A 98 0.30 4.80 21.53
C GLU A 98 -1.17 4.46 21.78
N ILE A 99 -1.97 5.50 22.01
CA ILE A 99 -3.43 5.42 22.08
C ILE A 99 -3.99 6.21 20.91
N LEU A 100 -4.65 5.52 19.99
CA LEU A 100 -5.26 6.15 18.82
C LEU A 100 -6.76 6.44 19.06
N PRO A 101 -7.34 7.42 18.33
CA PRO A 101 -8.78 7.68 18.39
C PRO A 101 -9.64 6.45 18.13
N ASP A 102 -9.26 5.61 17.17
CA ASP A 102 -9.84 4.28 16.96
C ASP A 102 -8.81 3.21 17.32
N PRO A 103 -9.08 2.37 18.34
CA PRO A 103 -8.17 1.31 18.74
C PRO A 103 -7.87 0.28 17.63
N LYS A 104 -8.78 0.11 16.67
CA LYS A 104 -8.59 -0.81 15.52
C LYS A 104 -7.51 -0.34 14.56
N ASP A 105 -7.21 0.95 14.52
CA ASP A 105 -6.17 1.52 13.67
C ASP A 105 -4.76 1.22 14.19
N LEU A 106 -4.63 0.92 15.46
CA LEU A 106 -3.33 0.74 16.12
C LEU A 106 -2.50 -0.39 15.49
N VAL A 107 -3.13 -1.48 15.08
CA VAL A 107 -2.41 -2.60 14.47
C VAL A 107 -1.71 -2.19 13.18
N PHE A 108 -2.32 -1.37 12.35
CA PHE A 108 -1.71 -0.85 11.11
C PHE A 108 -0.48 0.00 11.42
N TYR A 109 -0.58 0.87 12.38
CA TYR A 109 0.53 1.71 12.83
C TYR A 109 1.69 0.87 13.39
N GLU A 110 1.38 -0.08 14.26
CA GLU A 110 2.39 -0.92 14.91
C GLU A 110 3.07 -1.90 13.96
N VAL A 111 2.37 -2.39 12.94
CA VAL A 111 3.00 -3.19 11.87
C VAL A 111 3.91 -2.29 11.00
N ALA A 112 3.50 -1.06 10.71
CA ALA A 112 4.37 -0.12 10.00
C ALA A 112 5.65 0.19 10.77
N LEU A 113 5.59 0.28 12.09
CA LEU A 113 6.78 0.46 12.93
C LEU A 113 7.73 -0.74 12.89
N SER A 114 7.22 -1.95 12.65
CA SER A 114 8.02 -3.16 12.62
C SER A 114 8.92 -3.25 11.39
N LYS A 115 8.66 -2.46 10.35
CA LYS A 115 9.43 -2.45 9.10
C LYS A 115 9.80 -1.01 8.74
N GLU A 116 11.04 -0.64 9.00
CA GLU A 116 11.53 0.75 8.96
C GLU A 116 11.34 1.45 7.61
N ASP A 117 11.45 0.75 6.50
CA ASP A 117 11.35 1.28 5.14
C ASP A 117 9.94 1.15 4.55
N SER A 118 8.92 0.97 5.37
CA SER A 118 7.53 0.86 4.93
C SER A 118 6.74 2.15 5.12
N PHE A 119 5.69 2.28 4.32
CA PHE A 119 4.68 3.34 4.44
C PHE A 119 3.39 2.78 5.01
N LEU A 120 2.66 3.60 5.74
CA LEU A 120 1.25 3.36 6.06
C LEU A 120 0.39 4.25 5.16
N VAL A 121 -0.40 3.64 4.30
CA VAL A 121 -1.30 4.35 3.38
C VAL A 121 -2.70 4.37 3.96
N THR A 122 -3.21 5.56 4.23
CA THR A 122 -4.52 5.76 4.86
C THR A 122 -5.28 6.94 4.26
N GLY A 123 -6.59 6.83 4.17
CA GLY A 123 -7.47 7.97 3.87
C GLY A 123 -7.78 8.85 5.09
N ASN A 124 -7.41 8.41 6.30
CA ASN A 124 -7.71 9.07 7.58
C ASN A 124 -6.45 9.43 8.35
N ILE A 125 -5.60 10.25 7.78
CA ILE A 125 -4.32 10.66 8.37
C ILE A 125 -4.47 11.21 9.80
N LYS A 126 -5.57 11.91 10.08
CA LYS A 126 -5.86 12.49 11.41
C LYS A 126 -6.07 11.46 12.51
N HIS A 127 -6.32 10.22 12.17
CA HIS A 127 -6.50 9.12 13.14
C HIS A 127 -5.17 8.57 13.65
N PHE A 128 -4.06 8.97 13.04
CA PHE A 128 -2.73 8.46 13.35
C PHE A 128 -1.80 9.54 13.88
N PRO A 129 -0.73 9.17 14.60
CA PRO A 129 0.33 10.11 14.92
C PRO A 129 0.92 10.75 13.68
N LYS A 130 1.35 12.00 13.76
CA LYS A 130 1.96 12.71 12.64
C LYS A 130 3.38 12.19 12.40
N LYS A 131 3.54 11.36 11.38
CA LYS A 131 4.81 10.73 11.00
C LYS A 131 5.02 10.81 9.48
N PRO A 132 6.27 10.98 9.01
CA PRO A 132 6.56 11.07 7.57
C PRO A 132 6.17 9.83 6.76
N PHE A 133 6.17 8.65 7.37
CA PHE A 133 5.81 7.40 6.69
C PHE A 133 4.30 7.16 6.59
N ILE A 134 3.47 7.98 7.22
CA ILE A 134 2.01 7.90 7.13
C ILE A 134 1.55 8.85 6.04
N VAL A 135 1.01 8.28 4.96
CA VAL A 135 0.71 9.01 3.73
C VAL A 135 -0.71 8.74 3.24
N THR A 136 -1.26 9.69 2.51
CA THR A 136 -2.52 9.50 1.79
C THR A 136 -2.30 8.67 0.52
N PRO A 137 -3.36 8.09 -0.07
CA PRO A 137 -3.25 7.46 -1.38
C PRO A 137 -2.63 8.38 -2.45
N ALA A 138 -3.01 9.64 -2.50
CA ALA A 138 -2.44 10.60 -3.45
C ALA A 138 -0.94 10.84 -3.23
N GLU A 139 -0.51 10.97 -1.99
CA GLU A 139 0.91 11.09 -1.65
C GLU A 139 1.69 9.81 -2.00
N MET A 140 1.06 8.64 -1.85
CA MET A 140 1.69 7.37 -2.26
C MET A 140 1.94 7.33 -3.78
N LEU A 141 1.05 7.87 -4.59
CA LEU A 141 1.27 7.96 -6.04
C LEU A 141 2.48 8.82 -6.37
N THR A 142 2.67 9.93 -5.66
CA THR A 142 3.87 10.77 -5.82
C THR A 142 5.14 10.01 -5.46
N ILE A 143 5.11 9.22 -4.39
CA ILE A 143 6.25 8.38 -3.96
C ILE A 143 6.57 7.33 -5.02
N ILE A 144 5.56 6.67 -5.58
CA ILE A 144 5.74 5.69 -6.66
C ILE A 144 6.44 6.34 -7.86
N ASP A 145 5.98 7.52 -8.25
CA ASP A 145 6.54 8.27 -9.36
C ASP A 145 8.01 8.63 -9.15
N GLU A 146 8.32 9.13 -7.98
CA GLU A 146 9.69 9.53 -7.63
C GLU A 146 10.63 8.33 -7.62
N MET A 147 10.17 7.18 -7.15
CA MET A 147 10.97 5.96 -7.10
C MET A 147 11.16 5.33 -8.48
N GLU A 148 10.14 5.32 -9.32
CA GLU A 148 10.23 4.83 -10.71
C GLU A 148 11.11 5.70 -11.60
N ALA A 149 11.16 7.01 -11.33
CA ALA A 149 11.96 7.95 -12.10
C ALA A 149 13.47 7.79 -11.89
N GLY A 150 13.88 7.22 -10.73
CA GLY A 150 15.28 7.09 -10.36
C GLY A 150 16.02 8.43 -10.16
N PRO A 151 17.28 8.38 -9.74
CA PRO A 151 18.11 9.57 -9.56
C PRO A 151 18.39 10.22 -10.93
N GLY A 152 18.02 11.49 -11.11
CA GLY A 152 18.32 12.27 -12.31
C GLY A 152 17.12 12.78 -13.09
N ARG A 153 15.89 12.51 -12.65
CA ARG A 153 14.71 13.11 -13.26
C ARG A 153 14.64 14.60 -12.93
N ILE A 154 14.55 15.42 -13.96
CA ILE A 154 14.30 16.85 -13.84
C ILE A 154 12.83 17.01 -13.43
N LEU A 155 12.57 17.66 -12.30
CA LEU A 155 11.25 17.83 -11.66
C LEU A 155 10.20 18.60 -12.49
N ASN A 156 10.46 18.93 -13.75
CA ASN A 156 9.65 19.83 -14.57
C ASN A 156 8.81 19.12 -15.66
N GLU A 157 8.83 17.78 -15.73
CA GLU A 157 7.94 17.09 -16.64
C GLU A 157 6.65 16.71 -15.94
N PRO A 158 5.48 17.01 -16.55
CA PRO A 158 4.21 16.58 -15.98
C PRO A 158 4.22 15.06 -15.89
N VAL A 159 3.98 14.58 -14.70
CA VAL A 159 3.86 13.15 -14.42
C VAL A 159 2.60 12.66 -15.11
N ILE A 160 2.75 12.06 -16.27
CA ILE A 160 1.66 11.36 -16.96
C ILE A 160 1.70 9.91 -16.45
N LEU A 161 1.24 9.74 -15.21
CA LEU A 161 1.05 8.42 -14.67
C LEU A 161 -0.43 8.09 -14.65
N TYR A 162 -0.74 6.93 -15.07
CA TYR A 162 -2.03 6.26 -14.89
C TYR A 162 -3.29 6.93 -15.45
N GLY A 163 -3.20 8.05 -16.14
CA GLY A 163 -4.36 8.72 -16.74
C GLY A 163 -4.76 8.24 -18.13
N LYS A 164 -4.18 7.15 -18.64
CA LYS A 164 -4.39 6.71 -20.03
C LYS A 164 -4.67 5.22 -20.21
N TYR A 165 -5.25 4.59 -19.21
CA TYR A 165 -5.69 3.21 -19.37
C TYR A 165 -7.19 3.07 -19.19
#